data_aa0ff5bd7f00cc555f23b309283e685f
#
_entry.id   aa0ff5bd7f00cc555f23b309283e685f
#
_cell.length_a   1.000
_cell.length_b   1.000
_cell.length_c   1.000
_cell.angle_alpha   90.00
_cell.angle_beta   90.00
_cell.angle_gamma   90.00
#
_symmetry.space_group_name_H-M   'P 1'
#
loop_
_entity.id
_entity.type
_entity.pdbx_description
1 polymer ?
#
loop_
_entity_poly.entity_id
_entity_poly.type
_entity_poly.pdbx_seq_one_letter_code
_entity_poly.pdbx_strand_id
1 'polypeptide(L)'
;MKISLNLFTNSTLSAPRTDIIQRTYDSFCETFGNEYPVTVWCDPHPNYKQGKYYIEALQKIFPFVHKTESLSDGYVKAVNSPYNDDYMFMLEHDWEFNKTLIKHSLEEIIAVMSAHGIYHLRFNKRQNIVHGWDIGLEERSVGSFKYCRTSCLSNNPHIIHVGRYREKCLPLLQIKPGSKGIEENLLHVGLVGAIYGPKDYPATVHHIDGRRSR
;
A
#
# COMPACT_ATOMS: atom_id res chain seq x y z
N MET A 1 -18.11 -5.72 -5.57
CA MET A 1 -17.09 -5.43 -4.54
C MET A 1 -16.63 -3.99 -4.75
N LYS A 2 -16.53 -3.21 -3.68
CA LYS A 2 -16.07 -1.82 -3.74
C LYS A 2 -14.60 -1.76 -3.34
N ILE A 3 -13.83 -0.97 -4.08
CA ILE A 3 -12.42 -0.71 -3.78
C ILE A 3 -12.12 0.77 -3.88
N SER A 4 -11.26 1.28 -2.99
CA SER A 4 -10.68 2.63 -3.04
C SER A 4 -9.16 2.61 -3.01
N LEU A 5 -8.54 3.66 -3.54
CA LEU A 5 -7.11 3.92 -3.42
C LEU A 5 -6.85 4.83 -2.23
N ASN A 6 -5.99 4.40 -1.32
CA ASN A 6 -5.54 5.16 -0.17
C ASN A 6 -4.05 5.48 -0.32
N LEU A 7 -3.73 6.75 -0.59
CA LEU A 7 -2.37 7.24 -0.73
C LEU A 7 -1.86 7.79 0.60
N PHE A 8 -0.70 7.30 1.03
CA PHE A 8 -0.04 7.76 2.25
C PHE A 8 1.19 8.59 1.90
N THR A 9 1.28 9.78 2.46
CA THR A 9 2.38 10.69 2.18
C THR A 9 2.84 11.46 3.41
N ASN A 10 4.09 11.88 3.38
CA ASN A 10 4.63 12.85 4.31
C ASN A 10 5.39 13.94 3.56
N SER A 11 5.41 15.16 4.10
CA SER A 11 6.33 16.17 3.63
C SER A 11 7.69 15.92 4.25
N THR A 12 8.70 15.66 3.43
CA THR A 12 10.09 15.59 3.93
C THR A 12 10.74 16.98 3.90
N LEU A 13 11.82 17.17 4.68
CA LEU A 13 12.58 18.43 4.70
C LEU A 13 13.08 18.86 3.32
N SER A 14 13.26 17.93 2.40
CA SER A 14 13.84 18.19 1.08
C SER A 14 12.87 18.75 0.07
N ALA A 15 11.57 18.63 0.25
CA ALA A 15 10.59 19.29 -0.64
C ALA A 15 9.15 19.23 -0.13
N PRO A 16 8.45 20.35 -0.08
CA PRO A 16 7.00 20.36 -0.16
C PRO A 16 6.55 20.15 -1.62
N ARG A 17 7.15 19.17 -2.30
CA ARG A 17 6.86 18.88 -3.71
C ARG A 17 5.86 17.75 -3.81
N THR A 18 4.86 17.96 -4.63
CA THR A 18 3.83 16.96 -4.92
C THR A 18 4.15 16.12 -6.16
N ASP A 19 5.30 16.34 -6.81
CA ASP A 19 5.72 15.62 -8.01
C ASP A 19 5.91 14.10 -7.77
N ILE A 20 6.42 13.72 -6.61
CA ILE A 20 6.62 12.30 -6.28
C ILE A 20 5.27 11.59 -6.13
N ILE A 21 4.36 12.12 -5.31
CA ILE A 21 3.03 11.50 -5.13
C ILE A 21 2.21 11.53 -6.42
N GLN A 22 2.34 12.59 -7.24
CA GLN A 22 1.69 12.65 -8.55
C GLN A 22 2.20 11.53 -9.45
N ARG A 23 3.50 11.36 -9.54
CA ARG A 23 4.12 10.28 -10.32
C ARG A 23 3.69 8.89 -9.84
N THR A 24 3.59 8.68 -8.53
CA THR A 24 3.07 7.44 -7.94
C THR A 24 1.62 7.21 -8.37
N TYR A 25 0.78 8.24 -8.28
CA TYR A 25 -0.62 8.17 -8.69
C TYR A 25 -0.78 7.90 -10.18
N ASP A 26 -0.01 8.60 -11.01
CA ASP A 26 -0.02 8.40 -12.47
C ASP A 26 0.37 6.96 -12.82
N SER A 27 1.42 6.42 -12.19
CA SER A 27 1.85 5.03 -12.35
C SER A 27 0.77 4.02 -11.91
N PHE A 28 0.05 4.30 -10.84
CA PHE A 28 -1.11 3.50 -10.43
C PHE A 28 -2.21 3.53 -11.50
N CYS A 29 -2.58 4.74 -11.97
CA CYS A 29 -3.61 4.90 -12.99
C CYS A 29 -3.25 4.23 -14.32
N GLU A 30 -1.98 4.30 -14.73
CA GLU A 30 -1.49 3.61 -15.92
C GLU A 30 -1.55 2.09 -15.81
N THR A 31 -1.49 1.55 -14.59
CA THR A 31 -1.45 0.11 -14.33
C THR A 31 -2.86 -0.46 -14.12
N PHE A 32 -3.69 0.24 -13.38
CA PHE A 32 -4.98 -0.29 -12.90
C PHE A 32 -6.21 0.50 -13.36
N GLY A 33 -6.04 1.71 -13.94
CA GLY A 33 -7.12 2.62 -14.27
C GLY A 33 -7.27 3.76 -13.26
N ASN A 34 -8.11 4.74 -13.58
CA ASN A 34 -8.32 5.97 -12.80
C ASN A 34 -9.75 6.11 -12.24
N GLU A 35 -10.55 5.07 -12.33
CA GLU A 35 -11.95 5.05 -11.90
C GLU A 35 -12.15 4.87 -10.38
N TYR A 36 -11.08 4.59 -9.65
CA TYR A 36 -11.16 4.30 -8.22
C TYR A 36 -11.19 5.57 -7.38
N PRO A 37 -12.08 5.66 -6.37
CA PRO A 37 -12.05 6.78 -5.41
C PRO A 37 -10.69 6.87 -4.71
N VAL A 38 -10.15 8.09 -4.64
CA VAL A 38 -8.82 8.36 -4.06
C VAL A 38 -8.96 9.18 -2.79
N THR A 39 -8.29 8.72 -1.73
CA THR A 39 -8.12 9.47 -0.47
C THR A 39 -6.65 9.56 -0.12
N VAL A 40 -6.18 10.76 0.22
CA VAL A 40 -4.80 11.01 0.65
C VAL A 40 -4.73 11.18 2.16
N TRP A 41 -3.84 10.44 2.79
CA TRP A 41 -3.52 10.47 4.21
C TRP A 41 -2.13 11.08 4.38
N CYS A 42 -2.08 12.31 4.90
CA CYS A 42 -0.84 13.08 4.98
C CYS A 42 -0.37 13.22 6.43
N ASP A 43 0.82 12.69 6.72
CA ASP A 43 1.57 12.96 7.94
C ASP A 43 2.47 14.19 7.68
N PRO A 44 2.01 15.42 8.03
CA PRO A 44 2.73 16.62 7.63
C PRO A 44 4.00 16.81 8.45
N HIS A 45 5.00 17.42 7.80
CA HIS A 45 6.23 17.81 8.47
C HIS A 45 5.98 18.58 9.78
N PRO A 46 6.71 18.31 10.87
CA PRO A 46 6.50 18.98 12.16
C PRO A 46 6.68 20.50 12.09
N ASN A 47 7.40 21.04 11.10
CA ASN A 47 7.37 22.46 10.80
C ASN A 47 6.00 22.82 10.20
N TYR A 48 5.18 23.51 11.00
CA TYR A 48 3.80 23.85 10.67
C TYR A 48 3.65 24.56 9.32
N LYS A 49 4.55 25.48 8.97
CA LYS A 49 4.43 26.24 7.71
C LYS A 49 4.63 25.33 6.49
N GLN A 50 5.66 24.50 6.51
CA GLN A 50 5.92 23.55 5.40
C GLN A 50 4.82 22.49 5.29
N GLY A 51 4.38 21.94 6.42
CA GLY A 51 3.28 20.98 6.44
C GLY A 51 1.98 21.56 5.90
N LYS A 52 1.66 22.81 6.23
CA LYS A 52 0.47 23.51 5.72
C LYS A 52 0.54 23.68 4.19
N TYR A 53 1.65 24.19 3.66
CA TYR A 53 1.82 24.37 2.20
C TYR A 53 1.73 23.05 1.44
N TYR A 54 2.27 21.98 1.99
CA TYR A 54 2.19 20.67 1.38
C TYR A 54 0.74 20.16 1.30
N ILE A 55 -0.02 20.27 2.41
CA ILE A 55 -1.44 19.91 2.41
C ILE A 55 -2.24 20.74 1.42
N GLU A 56 -2.03 22.07 1.38
CA GLU A 56 -2.70 22.95 0.43
C GLU A 56 -2.36 22.61 -1.04
N ALA A 57 -1.13 22.16 -1.29
CA ALA A 57 -0.73 21.70 -2.62
C ALA A 57 -1.41 20.37 -2.99
N LEU A 58 -1.50 19.42 -2.04
CA LEU A 58 -2.21 18.17 -2.24
C LEU A 58 -3.71 18.37 -2.53
N GLN A 59 -4.35 19.29 -1.81
CA GLN A 59 -5.77 19.62 -1.99
C GLN A 59 -6.12 20.22 -3.37
N LYS A 60 -5.13 20.71 -4.10
CA LYS A 60 -5.29 21.14 -5.50
C LYS A 60 -5.29 19.99 -6.50
N ILE A 61 -4.79 18.84 -6.10
CA ILE A 61 -4.61 17.65 -6.94
C ILE A 61 -5.66 16.58 -6.61
N PHE A 62 -5.88 16.36 -5.30
CA PHE A 62 -6.73 15.28 -4.80
C PHE A 62 -7.98 15.84 -4.09
N PRO A 63 -9.17 15.25 -4.34
CA PRO A 63 -10.42 15.73 -3.76
C PRO A 63 -10.53 15.54 -2.24
N PHE A 64 -9.88 14.49 -1.72
CA PHE A 64 -9.95 14.15 -0.29
C PHE A 64 -8.54 14.04 0.29
N VAL A 65 -8.17 14.97 1.16
CA VAL A 65 -6.87 15.01 1.84
C VAL A 65 -7.10 15.13 3.34
N HIS A 66 -6.61 14.15 4.11
CA HIS A 66 -6.73 14.08 5.55
C HIS A 66 -5.37 14.16 6.23
N LYS A 67 -5.30 14.96 7.29
CA LYS A 67 -4.11 15.03 8.15
C LYS A 67 -4.06 13.84 9.10
N THR A 68 -2.87 13.25 9.23
CA THR A 68 -2.55 12.17 10.17
C THR A 68 -1.36 12.53 11.04
N GLU A 69 -1.12 11.78 12.11
CA GLU A 69 -0.01 12.00 13.04
C GLU A 69 1.18 11.07 12.74
N SER A 70 0.93 10.02 11.97
CA SER A 70 1.92 9.04 11.55
C SER A 70 1.34 8.15 10.45
N LEU A 71 2.17 7.32 9.85
CA LEU A 71 1.72 6.31 8.88
C LEU A 71 0.72 5.34 9.52
N SER A 72 0.98 4.87 10.75
CA SER A 72 0.04 3.97 11.46
C SER A 72 -1.31 4.64 11.75
N ASP A 73 -1.33 5.92 12.14
CA ASP A 73 -2.57 6.68 12.32
C ASP A 73 -3.35 6.78 11.00
N GLY A 74 -2.63 7.02 9.89
CA GLY A 74 -3.22 7.01 8.56
C GLY A 74 -3.88 5.67 8.21
N TYR A 75 -3.22 4.55 8.48
CA TYR A 75 -3.80 3.21 8.29
C TYR A 75 -5.07 2.99 9.11
N VAL A 76 -5.04 3.35 10.39
CA VAL A 76 -6.21 3.22 11.28
C VAL A 76 -7.38 4.06 10.80
N LYS A 77 -7.13 5.32 10.42
CA LYS A 77 -8.15 6.22 9.89
C LYS A 77 -8.73 5.73 8.56
N ALA A 78 -7.88 5.26 7.65
CA ALA A 78 -8.32 4.71 6.37
C ALA A 78 -9.24 3.51 6.56
N VAL A 79 -8.80 2.50 7.31
CA VAL A 79 -9.56 1.25 7.52
C VAL A 79 -10.86 1.49 8.31
N ASN A 80 -10.92 2.49 9.17
CA ASN A 80 -12.12 2.88 9.92
C ASN A 80 -12.95 3.96 9.22
N SER A 81 -12.56 4.37 8.01
CA SER A 81 -13.32 5.33 7.21
C SER A 81 -14.77 4.84 6.96
N PRO A 82 -15.76 5.74 6.94
CA PRO A 82 -17.16 5.39 6.71
C PRO A 82 -17.49 4.98 5.26
N TYR A 83 -16.54 4.99 4.36
CA TYR A 83 -16.78 4.73 2.92
C TYR A 83 -17.16 3.28 2.57
N ASN A 84 -17.34 2.39 3.55
CA ASN A 84 -17.86 1.02 3.36
C ASN A 84 -17.24 0.25 2.18
N ASP A 85 -15.94 0.41 1.99
CA ASP A 85 -15.23 -0.38 0.99
C ASP A 85 -15.01 -1.82 1.47
N ASP A 86 -15.11 -2.78 0.56
CA ASP A 86 -14.78 -4.18 0.86
C ASP A 86 -13.27 -4.37 0.85
N TYR A 87 -12.59 -3.65 -0.07
CA TYR A 87 -11.16 -3.69 -0.29
C TYR A 87 -10.57 -2.27 -0.38
N MET A 88 -9.32 -2.12 0.02
CA MET A 88 -8.55 -0.89 -0.14
C MET A 88 -7.19 -1.20 -0.73
N PHE A 89 -6.77 -0.37 -1.68
CA PHE A 89 -5.38 -0.33 -2.11
C PHE A 89 -4.63 0.66 -1.22
N MET A 90 -3.58 0.19 -0.55
CA MET A 90 -2.73 0.94 0.36
C MET A 90 -1.41 1.25 -0.35
N LEU A 91 -1.11 2.52 -0.58
CA LEU A 91 -0.01 2.95 -1.42
C LEU A 91 0.73 4.13 -0.79
N GLU A 92 2.00 3.97 -0.41
CA GLU A 92 2.85 5.09 -0.03
C GLU A 92 3.27 5.89 -1.28
N HIS A 93 3.58 7.17 -1.10
CA HIS A 93 3.73 8.16 -2.16
C HIS A 93 4.95 8.02 -3.07
N ASP A 94 5.84 7.09 -2.81
CA ASP A 94 7.15 6.96 -3.45
C ASP A 94 7.34 5.63 -4.21
N TRP A 95 6.25 5.08 -4.72
CA TRP A 95 6.26 3.84 -5.48
C TRP A 95 5.86 4.04 -6.95
N GLU A 96 6.50 3.29 -7.83
CA GLU A 96 6.15 3.17 -9.23
C GLU A 96 5.97 1.70 -9.62
N PHE A 97 4.92 1.41 -10.41
CA PHE A 97 4.56 0.06 -10.82
C PHE A 97 5.24 -0.32 -12.13
N ASN A 98 5.69 -1.57 -12.23
CA ASN A 98 6.08 -2.15 -13.49
C ASN A 98 4.85 -2.78 -14.15
N LYS A 99 4.08 -1.97 -14.90
CA LYS A 99 2.84 -2.42 -15.56
C LYS A 99 3.02 -3.57 -16.53
N THR A 100 4.24 -3.77 -17.07
CA THR A 100 4.50 -4.90 -17.99
C THR A 100 4.48 -6.25 -17.28
N LEU A 101 4.68 -6.27 -15.96
CA LEU A 101 4.65 -7.46 -15.11
C LEU A 101 3.29 -7.67 -14.42
N ILE A 102 2.45 -6.64 -14.31
CA ILE A 102 1.12 -6.74 -13.69
C ILE A 102 0.09 -6.97 -14.80
N LYS A 103 -0.41 -8.20 -14.89
CA LYS A 103 -1.25 -8.69 -16.01
C LYS A 103 -2.73 -8.77 -15.70
N HIS A 104 -3.12 -8.52 -14.46
CA HIS A 104 -4.48 -8.69 -13.97
C HIS A 104 -5.05 -7.36 -13.49
N SER A 105 -6.32 -7.13 -13.75
CA SER A 105 -7.05 -5.97 -13.22
C SER A 105 -7.22 -6.08 -11.70
N LEU A 106 -7.58 -4.97 -11.04
CA LEU A 106 -7.85 -5.00 -9.59
C LEU A 106 -9.03 -5.91 -9.27
N GLU A 107 -10.05 -5.96 -10.13
CA GLU A 107 -11.22 -6.83 -9.97
C GLU A 107 -10.83 -8.30 -10.02
N GLU A 108 -9.96 -8.70 -10.94
CA GLU A 108 -9.45 -10.07 -11.03
C GLU A 108 -8.64 -10.44 -9.79
N ILE A 109 -7.77 -9.54 -9.34
CA ILE A 109 -6.96 -9.73 -8.13
C ILE A 109 -7.87 -9.89 -6.91
N ILE A 110 -8.85 -9.01 -6.74
CA ILE A 110 -9.80 -9.03 -5.62
C ILE A 110 -10.68 -10.29 -5.65
N ALA A 111 -11.10 -10.73 -6.83
CA ALA A 111 -11.86 -11.97 -6.97
C ALA A 111 -11.07 -13.17 -6.45
N VAL A 112 -9.77 -13.26 -6.78
CA VAL A 112 -8.89 -14.29 -6.24
C VAL A 112 -8.70 -14.14 -4.74
N MET A 113 -8.46 -12.92 -4.25
CA MET A 113 -8.32 -12.65 -2.81
C MET A 113 -9.55 -13.11 -2.04
N SER A 114 -10.75 -12.80 -2.53
CA SER A 114 -12.02 -13.18 -1.94
C SER A 114 -12.20 -14.72 -1.92
N ALA A 115 -11.99 -15.38 -3.06
CA ALA A 115 -12.18 -16.81 -3.20
C ALA A 115 -11.21 -17.66 -2.36
N HIS A 116 -9.99 -17.14 -2.12
CA HIS A 116 -8.93 -17.87 -1.42
C HIS A 116 -8.62 -17.35 -0.01
N GLY A 117 -9.45 -16.46 0.52
CA GLY A 117 -9.31 -15.94 1.88
C GLY A 117 -8.03 -15.13 2.10
N ILE A 118 -7.51 -14.49 1.04
CA ILE A 118 -6.34 -13.62 1.11
C ILE A 118 -6.83 -12.25 1.58
N TYR A 119 -6.35 -11.76 2.69
CA TYR A 119 -6.75 -10.45 3.21
C TYR A 119 -5.67 -9.39 3.12
N HIS A 120 -4.46 -9.75 2.67
CA HIS A 120 -3.36 -8.86 2.36
C HIS A 120 -2.60 -9.42 1.16
N LEU A 121 -2.62 -8.71 0.03
CA LEU A 121 -1.83 -9.05 -1.16
C LEU A 121 -0.95 -7.87 -1.52
N ARG A 122 0.37 -8.07 -1.50
CA ARG A 122 1.32 -7.01 -1.82
C ARG A 122 1.99 -7.21 -3.18
N PHE A 123 2.45 -6.10 -3.73
CA PHE A 123 3.35 -6.04 -4.88
C PHE A 123 4.79 -5.92 -4.37
N ASN A 124 5.71 -6.72 -4.89
CA ASN A 124 7.02 -6.84 -4.27
C ASN A 124 8.08 -5.97 -5.00
N LYS A 125 8.92 -5.28 -4.22
CA LYS A 125 10.05 -4.48 -4.71
C LYS A 125 11.29 -5.32 -5.04
N ARG A 126 11.21 -6.62 -4.83
CA ARG A 126 12.27 -7.60 -5.09
C ARG A 126 11.69 -8.76 -5.86
N GLN A 127 12.56 -9.60 -6.37
CA GLN A 127 12.16 -10.91 -6.87
C GLN A 127 11.46 -11.72 -5.75
N ASN A 128 10.44 -12.51 -6.08
CA ASN A 128 9.72 -13.37 -5.15
C ASN A 128 10.56 -14.58 -4.76
N ILE A 129 11.57 -14.39 -3.94
CA ILE A 129 12.47 -15.45 -3.45
C ILE A 129 12.39 -15.57 -1.95
N VAL A 130 12.75 -16.75 -1.44
CA VAL A 130 12.92 -16.95 0.00
C VAL A 130 14.14 -16.15 0.45
N HIS A 131 13.90 -15.02 1.12
CA HIS A 131 14.96 -14.14 1.61
C HIS A 131 14.48 -13.28 2.78
N GLY A 132 15.29 -13.18 3.82
CA GLY A 132 15.04 -12.29 4.96
C GLY A 132 13.69 -12.57 5.61
N TRP A 133 12.74 -11.67 5.41
CA TRP A 133 11.40 -11.75 6.02
C TRP A 133 10.46 -12.72 5.29
N ASP A 134 10.69 -13.01 4.02
CA ASP A 134 9.88 -13.91 3.20
C ASP A 134 10.33 -15.36 3.30
N ILE A 135 10.43 -15.86 4.52
CA ILE A 135 10.67 -17.27 4.81
C ILE A 135 9.37 -18.06 4.58
N GLY A 136 9.46 -19.17 3.87
CA GLY A 136 8.31 -20.05 3.66
C GLY A 136 7.35 -19.59 2.54
N LEU A 137 7.88 -19.01 1.45
CA LEU A 137 7.09 -18.73 0.26
C LEU A 137 6.51 -20.01 -0.34
N GLU A 138 5.20 -20.04 -0.48
CA GLU A 138 4.45 -21.15 -1.09
C GLU A 138 3.74 -20.65 -2.35
N GLU A 139 4.18 -21.12 -3.52
CA GLU A 139 3.52 -20.75 -4.79
C GLU A 139 2.12 -21.37 -4.87
N ARG A 140 1.16 -20.57 -5.33
CA ARG A 140 -0.22 -20.94 -5.61
C ARG A 140 -0.64 -20.38 -6.97
N SER A 141 -1.62 -21.05 -7.60
CA SER A 141 -2.22 -20.60 -8.85
C SER A 141 -3.73 -20.79 -8.86
N VAL A 142 -4.41 -19.85 -9.52
CA VAL A 142 -5.87 -19.88 -9.76
C VAL A 142 -6.07 -19.45 -11.22
N GLY A 143 -6.29 -20.41 -12.09
CA GLY A 143 -6.25 -20.16 -13.54
C GLY A 143 -4.90 -19.59 -13.96
N SER A 144 -4.89 -18.44 -14.61
CA SER A 144 -3.68 -17.71 -15.00
C SER A 144 -3.05 -16.90 -13.85
N PHE A 145 -3.80 -16.63 -12.78
CA PHE A 145 -3.32 -15.85 -11.65
C PHE A 145 -2.39 -16.68 -10.76
N LYS A 146 -1.17 -16.18 -10.57
CA LYS A 146 -0.17 -16.81 -9.69
C LYS A 146 0.21 -15.87 -8.56
N TYR A 147 0.43 -16.43 -7.37
CA TYR A 147 0.87 -15.68 -6.19
C TYR A 147 1.69 -16.57 -5.26
N CYS A 148 2.47 -15.95 -4.39
CA CYS A 148 3.16 -16.64 -3.30
C CYS A 148 2.47 -16.33 -1.97
N ARG A 149 2.09 -17.35 -1.18
CA ARG A 149 1.70 -17.15 0.21
C ARG A 149 2.93 -16.80 1.05
N THR A 150 2.75 -15.91 2.00
CA THR A 150 3.80 -15.47 2.94
C THR A 150 3.19 -15.19 4.31
N SER A 151 3.97 -15.36 5.36
CA SER A 151 3.62 -14.94 6.73
C SER A 151 4.06 -13.52 7.03
N CYS A 152 4.69 -12.84 6.07
CA CYS A 152 5.25 -11.51 6.24
C CYS A 152 4.37 -10.45 5.60
N LEU A 153 3.88 -9.50 6.39
CA LEU A 153 3.19 -8.32 5.90
C LEU A 153 4.18 -7.17 5.75
N SER A 154 3.99 -6.32 4.74
CA SER A 154 4.89 -5.23 4.42
C SER A 154 4.12 -4.01 3.90
N ASN A 155 4.68 -2.80 4.09
CA ASN A 155 4.17 -1.56 3.54
C ASN A 155 4.41 -1.40 2.02
N ASN A 156 5.06 -2.34 1.35
CA ASN A 156 5.06 -2.32 -0.12
C ASN A 156 3.62 -2.13 -0.62
N PRO A 157 3.39 -1.53 -1.79
CA PRO A 157 2.02 -1.37 -2.32
C PRO A 157 1.20 -2.64 -2.17
N HIS A 158 0.03 -2.57 -1.54
CA HIS A 158 -0.76 -3.76 -1.24
C HIS A 158 -2.26 -3.51 -1.22
N ILE A 159 -3.02 -4.57 -1.43
CA ILE A 159 -4.48 -4.59 -1.32
C ILE A 159 -4.84 -5.30 -0.02
N ILE A 160 -5.78 -4.73 0.72
CA ILE A 160 -6.32 -5.31 1.94
C ILE A 160 -7.81 -5.61 1.82
N HIS A 161 -8.27 -6.65 2.50
CA HIS A 161 -9.69 -6.85 2.80
C HIS A 161 -10.04 -6.10 4.08
N VAL A 162 -10.84 -5.05 3.99
CA VAL A 162 -11.08 -4.07 5.07
C VAL A 162 -11.58 -4.74 6.35
N GLY A 163 -12.62 -5.58 6.27
CA GLY A 163 -13.17 -6.25 7.44
C GLY A 163 -12.16 -7.13 8.18
N ARG A 164 -11.38 -7.92 7.43
CA ARG A 164 -10.33 -8.76 8.01
C ARG A 164 -9.18 -7.95 8.60
N TYR A 165 -8.83 -6.86 7.94
CA TYR A 165 -7.78 -5.97 8.43
C TYR A 165 -8.18 -5.26 9.72
N ARG A 166 -9.43 -4.81 9.80
CA ARG A 166 -10.01 -4.23 11.02
C ARG A 166 -9.99 -5.21 12.19
N GLU A 167 -10.33 -6.46 11.94
CA GLU A 167 -10.38 -7.51 12.97
C GLU A 167 -8.98 -7.97 13.42
N LYS A 168 -8.05 -8.19 12.48
CA LYS A 168 -6.80 -8.90 12.75
C LYS A 168 -5.57 -7.99 12.86
N CYS A 169 -5.55 -6.88 12.11
CA CYS A 169 -4.36 -6.04 12.00
C CYS A 169 -4.45 -4.79 12.87
N LEU A 170 -5.56 -4.04 12.82
CA LEU A 170 -5.67 -2.79 13.55
C LEU A 170 -5.42 -2.90 15.06
N PRO A 171 -5.89 -3.95 15.77
CA PRO A 171 -5.65 -4.07 17.21
C PRO A 171 -4.17 -4.19 17.58
N LEU A 172 -3.33 -4.57 16.63
CA LEU A 172 -1.89 -4.77 16.83
C LEU A 172 -1.06 -3.54 16.42
N LEU A 173 -1.65 -2.57 15.73
CA LEU A 173 -0.95 -1.35 15.32
C LEU A 173 -0.73 -0.42 16.51
N GLN A 174 0.52 0.00 16.71
CA GLN A 174 0.86 1.04 17.67
C GLN A 174 0.76 2.42 17.00
N ILE A 175 -0.10 3.28 17.54
CA ILE A 175 -0.23 4.66 17.09
C ILE A 175 0.65 5.52 17.99
N LYS A 176 1.78 5.97 17.46
CA LYS A 176 2.70 6.90 18.10
C LYS A 176 3.38 7.76 17.03
N PRO A 177 3.89 8.95 17.38
CA PRO A 177 4.65 9.77 16.43
C PRO A 177 5.79 8.96 15.78
N GLY A 178 5.89 9.02 14.45
CA GLY A 178 6.92 8.32 13.68
C GLY A 178 6.71 6.81 13.52
N SER A 179 5.55 6.25 13.91
CA SER A 179 5.24 4.83 13.66
C SER A 179 5.16 4.51 12.16
N LYS A 180 5.64 3.33 11.79
CA LYS A 180 5.95 2.95 10.40
C LYS A 180 4.91 2.02 9.77
N GLY A 181 3.64 2.17 10.13
CA GLY A 181 2.58 1.33 9.59
C GLY A 181 2.66 -0.11 10.08
N ILE A 182 2.41 -1.05 9.16
CA ILE A 182 2.31 -2.47 9.51
C ILE A 182 3.66 -3.16 9.72
N GLU A 183 4.73 -2.71 9.09
CA GLU A 183 6.05 -3.35 9.19
C GLU A 183 6.60 -3.38 10.61
N GLU A 184 6.27 -2.38 11.42
CA GLU A 184 6.78 -2.28 12.78
C GLU A 184 6.19 -3.33 13.73
N ASN A 185 4.92 -3.72 13.50
CA ASN A 185 4.16 -4.54 14.45
C ASN A 185 3.67 -5.87 13.89
N LEU A 186 3.55 -5.99 12.57
CA LEU A 186 2.88 -7.13 11.93
C LEU A 186 3.82 -8.04 11.15
N LEU A 187 5.10 -7.71 11.08
CA LEU A 187 6.06 -8.44 10.27
C LEU A 187 6.21 -9.92 10.69
N HIS A 188 5.99 -10.22 11.96
CA HIS A 188 6.22 -11.53 12.56
C HIS A 188 5.05 -12.11 13.37
N VAL A 189 3.85 -11.59 13.19
CA VAL A 189 2.67 -12.04 13.96
C VAL A 189 1.99 -13.30 13.41
N GLY A 190 2.58 -13.97 12.44
CA GLY A 190 2.05 -15.21 11.88
C GLY A 190 0.81 -15.04 11.00
N LEU A 191 0.46 -13.82 10.61
CA LEU A 191 -0.66 -13.54 9.72
C LEU A 191 -0.30 -13.93 8.28
N VAL A 192 -1.22 -14.58 7.59
CA VAL A 192 -1.00 -15.06 6.22
C VAL A 192 -1.42 -14.01 5.21
N GLY A 193 -0.46 -13.53 4.44
CA GLY A 193 -0.65 -12.67 3.28
C GLY A 193 -0.28 -13.37 1.98
N ALA A 194 -0.24 -12.60 0.91
CA ALA A 194 0.21 -13.04 -0.41
C ALA A 194 1.09 -11.99 -1.09
N ILE A 195 1.92 -12.44 -2.02
CA ILE A 195 2.72 -11.61 -2.91
C ILE A 195 2.26 -11.89 -4.33
N TYR A 196 2.01 -10.84 -5.12
CA TYR A 196 1.64 -10.97 -6.53
C TYR A 196 2.76 -11.64 -7.34
N GLY A 197 2.39 -12.57 -8.22
CA GLY A 197 3.29 -13.31 -9.09
C GLY A 197 3.81 -14.62 -8.49
N PRO A 198 4.33 -15.52 -9.35
CA PRO A 198 4.88 -16.80 -8.94
C PRO A 198 6.19 -16.64 -8.16
N LYS A 199 6.74 -17.75 -7.70
CA LYS A 199 8.12 -17.80 -7.21
C LYS A 199 9.08 -17.35 -8.30
N ASP A 200 10.14 -16.68 -7.91
CA ASP A 200 11.14 -16.08 -8.81
C ASP A 200 10.62 -14.96 -9.74
N TYR A 201 9.38 -14.47 -9.50
CA TYR A 201 8.84 -13.35 -10.27
C TYR A 201 9.63 -12.06 -10.01
N PRO A 202 9.92 -11.27 -11.05
CA PRO A 202 10.67 -10.03 -10.91
C PRO A 202 9.92 -9.00 -10.03
N ALA A 203 10.65 -7.98 -9.56
CA ALA A 203 10.08 -6.87 -8.83
C ALA A 203 8.97 -6.18 -9.63
N THR A 204 7.77 -6.09 -9.05
CA THR A 204 6.58 -5.47 -9.67
C THR A 204 6.44 -3.99 -9.35
N VAL A 205 7.21 -3.51 -8.36
CA VAL A 205 7.25 -2.10 -7.94
C VAL A 205 8.68 -1.69 -7.58
N HIS A 206 8.97 -0.40 -7.64
CA HIS A 206 10.24 0.17 -7.18
C HIS A 206 10.06 1.55 -6.54
N HIS A 207 11.00 1.93 -5.67
CA HIS A 207 11.02 3.27 -5.07
C HIS A 207 11.50 4.32 -6.05
N ILE A 208 10.87 5.49 -6.02
CA ILE A 208 11.21 6.66 -6.86
C ILE A 208 11.76 7.86 -6.07
N ASP A 209 11.87 7.75 -4.76
CA ASP A 209 12.38 8.83 -3.89
C ASP A 209 13.90 9.06 -3.95
N GLY A 210 14.60 8.32 -4.78
CA GLY A 210 16.05 8.42 -4.97
C GLY A 210 16.87 7.82 -3.82
N ARG A 211 16.24 7.24 -2.80
CA ARG A 211 16.93 6.44 -1.79
C ARG A 211 17.36 5.13 -2.44
N ARG A 212 18.62 5.11 -2.91
CA ARG A 212 19.22 3.84 -3.36
C ARG A 212 19.17 2.86 -2.20
N SER A 213 18.59 1.69 -2.43
CA SER A 213 18.73 0.55 -1.52
C SER A 213 20.23 0.32 -1.29
N ARG A 214 20.71 0.68 -0.11
CA ARG A 214 22.04 0.31 0.36
C ARG A 214 22.06 -1.18 0.69
#